data_da1274ab6ceb0437b642c7386e1f1a57
#
_entry.id   da1274ab6ceb0437b642c7386e1f1a57
#
_cell.length_a   1.000
_cell.length_b   1.000
_cell.length_c   1.000
_cell.angle_alpha   90.00
_cell.angle_beta   90.00
_cell.angle_gamma   90.00
#
_symmetry.space_group_name_H-M   'P 1'
#
loop_
_entity.id
_entity.type
_entity.pdbx_description
1 polymer ?
#
loop_
_entity_poly.entity_id
_entity_poly.type
_entity_poly.pdbx_seq_one_letter_code
_entity_poly.pdbx_strand_id
1 'polypeptide(L)'
;MQSTMTLRNQLKNVKIQNVETVQSYFTRVSHIKEQLEVVDEEVENAEIVMTTLNGLPRSWDSFIQGIYARKKLVKFSRLWEECSQEEARIVA
;
A
#
# COMPACT_ATOMS: atom_id res chain seq x y z
N MET A 1 -16.70 -1.94 16.25
CA MET A 1 -15.62 -2.77 15.67
C MET A 1 -16.06 -3.31 14.31
N GLN A 2 -15.21 -3.21 13.31
CA GLN A 2 -15.54 -3.71 11.97
C GLN A 2 -15.30 -5.22 11.90
N SER A 3 -16.10 -5.90 11.09
CA SER A 3 -15.92 -7.34 10.89
C SER A 3 -14.66 -7.61 10.07
N THR A 4 -14.12 -8.82 10.19
CA THR A 4 -12.96 -9.27 9.43
C THR A 4 -13.23 -9.13 7.93
N MET A 5 -14.42 -9.53 7.47
CA MET A 5 -14.78 -9.44 6.07
C MET A 5 -14.76 -7.99 5.58
N THR A 6 -15.30 -7.07 6.37
CA THR A 6 -15.30 -5.64 6.02
C THR A 6 -13.88 -5.11 5.91
N LEU A 7 -13.01 -5.46 6.86
CA LEU A 7 -11.61 -5.05 6.85
C LEU A 7 -10.87 -5.62 5.64
N ARG A 8 -11.10 -6.90 5.31
CA ARG A 8 -10.50 -7.53 4.14
C ARG A 8 -10.93 -6.84 2.85
N ASN A 9 -12.21 -6.49 2.76
CA ASN A 9 -12.73 -5.77 1.59
C ASN A 9 -12.14 -4.37 1.48
N GLN A 10 -11.98 -3.68 2.61
CA GLN A 10 -11.35 -2.37 2.61
C GLN A 10 -9.91 -2.45 2.11
N LEU A 11 -9.15 -3.45 2.58
CA LEU A 11 -7.78 -3.64 2.13
C LEU A 11 -7.72 -3.94 0.64
N LYS A 12 -8.57 -4.85 0.18
CA LYS A 12 -8.60 -5.28 -1.23
C LYS A 12 -8.89 -4.12 -2.18
N ASN A 13 -9.71 -3.16 -1.75
CA ASN A 13 -10.19 -2.07 -2.60
C ASN A 13 -9.55 -0.73 -2.28
N VAL A 14 -8.50 -0.71 -1.45
CA VAL A 14 -7.86 0.55 -1.07
C VAL A 14 -7.23 1.22 -2.29
N LYS A 15 -7.44 2.54 -2.39
CA LYS A 15 -6.88 3.36 -3.47
C LYS A 15 -6.47 4.72 -2.94
N ILE A 16 -5.39 5.25 -3.49
CA ILE A 16 -4.99 6.61 -3.16
C ILE A 16 -6.00 7.60 -3.76
N GLN A 17 -6.34 8.62 -2.98
CA GLN A 17 -7.30 9.66 -3.39
C GLN A 17 -6.59 10.74 -4.19
N ASN A 18 -7.35 11.54 -4.98
CA ASN A 18 -6.79 12.55 -5.88
C ASN A 18 -5.82 13.51 -5.23
N VAL A 19 -6.13 13.98 -4.02
CA VAL A 19 -5.29 14.96 -3.31
C VAL A 19 -4.57 14.33 -2.12
N GLU A 20 -4.60 13.01 -2.03
CA GLU A 20 -4.00 12.32 -0.91
C GLU A 20 -2.49 12.15 -1.14
N THR A 21 -1.70 12.39 -0.10
CA THR A 21 -0.25 12.14 -0.16
C THR A 21 0.04 10.65 0.00
N VAL A 22 1.24 10.24 -0.42
CA VAL A 22 1.72 8.88 -0.18
C VAL A 22 1.71 8.57 1.33
N GLN A 23 2.15 9.51 2.15
CA GLN A 23 2.15 9.34 3.61
C GLN A 23 0.75 9.01 4.14
N SER A 24 -0.24 9.77 3.72
CA SER A 24 -1.63 9.56 4.14
C SER A 24 -2.16 8.21 3.66
N TYR A 25 -1.89 7.86 2.41
CA TYR A 25 -2.33 6.61 1.82
C TYR A 25 -1.73 5.41 2.57
N PHE A 26 -0.41 5.40 2.77
CA PHE A 26 0.25 4.30 3.48
C PHE A 26 -0.20 4.21 4.94
N THR A 27 -0.48 5.35 5.57
CA THR A 27 -1.03 5.37 6.94
C THR A 27 -2.38 4.67 6.98
N ARG A 28 -3.27 4.94 6.02
CA ARG A 28 -4.57 4.25 5.94
C ARG A 28 -4.40 2.75 5.74
N VAL A 29 -3.51 2.34 4.83
CA VAL A 29 -3.25 0.92 4.59
C VAL A 29 -2.72 0.24 5.85
N SER A 30 -1.73 0.87 6.52
CA SER A 30 -1.19 0.37 7.78
C SER A 30 -2.27 0.19 8.84
N HIS A 31 -3.19 1.15 8.93
CA HIS A 31 -4.26 1.11 9.91
C HIS A 31 -5.19 -0.09 9.68
N ILE A 32 -5.55 -0.35 8.43
CA ILE A 32 -6.36 -1.52 8.09
C ILE A 32 -5.63 -2.80 8.47
N LYS A 33 -4.33 -2.88 8.16
CA LYS A 33 -3.51 -4.03 8.51
C LYS A 33 -3.49 -4.27 10.02
N GLU A 34 -3.29 -3.21 10.79
CA GLU A 34 -3.27 -3.30 12.26
C GLU A 34 -4.62 -3.78 12.81
N GLN A 35 -5.72 -3.28 12.27
CA GLN A 35 -7.06 -3.71 12.70
C GLN A 35 -7.29 -5.19 12.40
N LEU A 36 -6.79 -5.69 11.27
CA LEU A 36 -6.87 -7.12 10.96
C LEU A 36 -6.03 -7.94 11.94
N GLU A 37 -4.84 -7.47 12.29
CA GLU A 37 -3.97 -8.18 13.23
C GLU A 37 -4.60 -8.26 14.64
N VAL A 38 -5.34 -7.25 15.04
CA VAL A 38 -6.06 -7.25 16.33
C VAL A 38 -7.07 -8.41 16.41
N VAL A 39 -7.66 -8.80 15.29
CA VAL A 39 -8.60 -9.92 15.23
C VAL A 39 -7.94 -11.21 14.73
N ASP A 40 -6.62 -11.31 14.91
CA ASP A 40 -5.82 -12.49 14.58
C ASP A 40 -5.80 -12.84 13.09
N GLU A 41 -6.02 -11.84 12.24
CA GLU A 41 -5.91 -12.02 10.79
C GLU A 41 -4.57 -11.47 10.33
N GLU A 42 -3.62 -12.35 10.07
CA GLU A 42 -2.32 -11.95 9.56
C GLU A 42 -2.40 -11.48 8.13
N VAL A 43 -1.73 -10.36 7.83
CA VAL A 43 -1.61 -9.85 6.46
C VAL A 43 -0.15 -10.04 6.04
N GLU A 44 0.06 -10.90 5.06
CA GLU A 44 1.40 -11.18 4.58
C GLU A 44 1.99 -9.99 3.81
N ASN A 45 3.31 -9.89 3.82
CA ASN A 45 4.00 -8.80 3.13
C ASN A 45 3.63 -8.74 1.64
N ALA A 46 3.58 -9.89 0.98
CA ALA A 46 3.23 -9.92 -0.44
C ALA A 46 1.85 -9.34 -0.68
N GLU A 47 0.88 -9.70 0.16
CA GLU A 47 -0.49 -9.20 0.02
C GLU A 47 -0.56 -7.69 0.19
N ILE A 48 0.05 -7.17 1.25
CA ILE A 48 -0.06 -5.73 1.52
C ILE A 48 0.72 -4.89 0.51
N VAL A 49 1.87 -5.37 0.05
CA VAL A 49 2.66 -4.66 -0.96
C VAL A 49 1.89 -4.61 -2.29
N MET A 50 1.39 -5.74 -2.75
CA MET A 50 0.69 -5.81 -4.03
C MET A 50 -0.61 -5.01 -4.00
N THR A 51 -1.36 -5.09 -2.92
CA THR A 51 -2.60 -4.35 -2.76
C THR A 51 -2.34 -2.84 -2.77
N THR A 52 -1.30 -2.41 -2.05
CA THR A 52 -0.93 -0.99 -1.97
C THR A 52 -0.51 -0.47 -3.34
N LEU A 53 0.30 -1.23 -4.07
CA LEU A 53 0.75 -0.83 -5.41
C LEU A 53 -0.43 -0.75 -6.38
N ASN A 54 -1.38 -1.68 -6.28
CA ASN A 54 -2.57 -1.68 -7.15
C ASN A 54 -3.47 -0.47 -6.94
N GLY A 55 -3.37 0.19 -5.79
CA GLY A 55 -4.15 1.39 -5.48
C GLY A 55 -3.52 2.68 -5.95
N LEU A 56 -2.32 2.64 -6.54
CA LEU A 56 -1.66 3.84 -7.07
C LEU A 56 -2.19 4.17 -8.46
N PRO A 57 -2.15 5.46 -8.88
CA PRO A 57 -2.64 5.84 -10.20
C PRO A 57 -1.73 5.35 -11.31
N ARG A 58 -2.27 5.37 -12.54
CA ARG A 58 -1.53 4.89 -13.72
C ARG A 58 -0.21 5.61 -13.95
N SER A 59 -0.11 6.86 -13.52
CA SER A 59 1.15 7.60 -13.65
C SER A 59 2.31 6.94 -12.90
N TRP A 60 2.01 6.00 -12.01
CA TRP A 60 3.01 5.25 -11.27
C TRP A 60 3.38 3.90 -11.91
N ASP A 61 2.81 3.56 -13.08
CA ASP A 61 2.99 2.23 -13.67
C ASP A 61 4.46 1.87 -13.90
N SER A 62 5.28 2.80 -14.39
CA SER A 62 6.70 2.53 -14.61
C SER A 62 7.42 2.23 -13.30
N PHE A 63 7.11 2.99 -12.26
CA PHE A 63 7.67 2.77 -10.93
C PHE A 63 7.27 1.38 -10.41
N ILE A 64 5.99 1.04 -10.54
CA ILE A 64 5.45 -0.25 -10.09
C ILE A 64 6.13 -1.41 -10.81
N GLN A 65 6.30 -1.29 -12.13
CA GLN A 65 6.99 -2.32 -12.91
C GLN A 65 8.42 -2.51 -12.43
N GLY A 66 9.10 -1.42 -12.08
CA GLY A 66 10.45 -1.49 -11.52
C GLY A 66 10.50 -2.24 -10.19
N ILE A 67 9.48 -2.06 -9.36
CA ILE A 67 9.38 -2.78 -8.08
C ILE A 67 9.21 -4.28 -8.34
N TYR A 68 8.30 -4.65 -9.26
CA TYR A 68 8.04 -6.07 -9.56
C TYR A 68 9.19 -6.76 -10.30
N ALA A 69 10.06 -5.99 -10.95
CA ALA A 69 11.20 -6.56 -11.67
C ALA A 69 12.32 -7.02 -10.75
N ARG A 70 12.28 -6.67 -9.48
CA ARG A 70 13.30 -7.08 -8.50
C ARG A 70 13.21 -8.55 -8.19
N LYS A 71 14.34 -9.17 -7.85
CA LYS A 71 14.38 -10.60 -7.50
C LYS A 71 13.55 -10.93 -6.28
N LYS A 72 13.50 -10.02 -5.32
CA LYS A 72 12.73 -10.20 -4.08
C LYS A 72 11.73 -9.07 -3.96
N LEU A 73 10.55 -9.43 -3.48
CA LEU A 73 9.53 -8.43 -3.21
C LEU A 73 9.97 -7.57 -2.03
N VAL A 74 9.86 -6.25 -2.21
CA VAL A 74 10.21 -5.27 -1.19
C VAL A 74 9.30 -5.43 0.03
N LYS A 75 9.83 -5.11 1.21
CA LYS A 75 9.01 -5.07 2.43
C LYS A 75 8.16 -3.81 2.44
N PHE A 76 6.99 -3.88 3.07
CA PHE A 76 6.04 -2.78 3.08
C PHE A 76 6.66 -1.49 3.63
N SER A 77 7.45 -1.57 4.69
CA SER A 77 8.11 -0.39 5.26
C SER A 77 9.08 0.26 4.28
N ARG A 78 9.81 -0.56 3.53
CA ARG A 78 10.74 -0.05 2.51
C ARG A 78 9.98 0.54 1.32
N LEU A 79 8.88 -0.10 0.94
CA LEU A 79 8.02 0.43 -0.13
C LEU A 79 7.51 1.82 0.23
N TRP A 80 7.13 2.02 1.49
CA TRP A 80 6.67 3.33 1.97
C TRP A 80 7.73 4.40 1.73
N GLU A 81 8.99 4.10 2.10
CA GLU A 81 10.10 5.02 1.87
C GLU A 81 10.30 5.32 0.39
N GLU A 82 10.30 4.27 -0.44
CA GLU A 82 10.55 4.43 -1.87
C GLU A 82 9.43 5.18 -2.56
N CYS A 83 8.18 4.93 -2.18
CA CYS A 83 7.05 5.68 -2.73
C CYS A 83 7.08 7.14 -2.29
N SER A 84 7.49 7.41 -1.06
CA SER A 84 7.63 8.79 -0.58
C SER A 84 8.70 9.54 -1.37
N GLN A 85 9.81 8.87 -1.69
CA GLN A 85 10.87 9.46 -2.51
C GLN A 85 10.40 9.71 -3.94
N GLU A 86 9.64 8.78 -4.50
CA GLU A 86 9.10 8.94 -5.85
C GLU A 86 8.09 10.09 -5.91
N GLU A 87 7.26 10.23 -4.90
CA GLU A 87 6.31 11.36 -4.82
C GLU A 87 7.07 12.69 -4.80
N ALA A 88 8.12 12.78 -3.99
CA ALA A 88 8.93 13.99 -3.91
C ALA A 88 9.55 14.33 -5.27
N ARG A 89 9.98 13.31 -6.02
CA ARG A 89 10.54 13.51 -7.36
C ARG A 89 9.47 14.02 -8.34
N ILE A 90 8.26 13.48 -8.25
CA ILE A 90 7.17 13.84 -9.17
C ILE A 90 6.70 15.29 -8.93
N VAL A 91 6.60 15.72 -7.66
CA VAL A 91 6.07 17.06 -7.34
C VAL A 91 7.15 18.15 -7.30
N ALA A 92 8.41 17.76 -7.42
CA ALA A 92 9.53 18.72 -7.40
C ALA A 92 9.62 19.54 -8.68
#